data_e17582ec01efedf18de2823af39ae3b6
#
_entry.id   e17582ec01efedf18de2823af39ae3b6
#
_cell.length_a   1.000
_cell.length_b   1.000
_cell.length_c   1.000
_cell.angle_alpha   90.00
_cell.angle_beta   90.00
_cell.angle_gamma   90.00
#
_symmetry.space_group_name_H-M   'P 1'
#
loop_
_entity.id
_entity.type
_entity.pdbx_description
1 polymer ?
#
loop_
_entity_poly.entity_id
_entity_poly.type
_entity_poly.pdbx_seq_one_letter_code
_entity_poly.pdbx_strand_id
1 'polypeptide(L)'
;YTTLFRSYRNDVTPDILVSLADCENIVCFKDSSGDTRRFIDVRNQVGERFILFAGLDDVVLESVAVGAQGWISGMSNVFPKEGETIFRLARAGRFAEAMPIYEWLMPILHLDARPDLVQCIKLCEELAGRGSALTRPPRLALRGADREHVERIMAKALASRPALPDVGL
;
A
#
# COMPACT_ATOMS: atom_id res chain seq x y z
N TYR A 1 6.80 -0.07 11.29
CA TYR A 1 6.10 0.89 12.17
C TYR A 1 4.59 0.75 12.11
N THR A 2 4.02 0.70 10.93
CA THR A 2 2.59 0.57 10.72
C THR A 2 2.01 -0.78 11.11
N THR A 3 2.85 -1.81 11.18
CA THR A 3 2.47 -3.09 11.75
C THR A 3 2.07 -2.95 13.22
N LEU A 4 2.68 -2.01 13.96
CA LEU A 4 2.33 -1.70 15.34
C LEU A 4 0.92 -1.09 15.44
N PHE A 5 0.58 -0.10 14.61
CA PHE A 5 -0.76 0.49 14.60
C PHE A 5 -1.85 -0.55 14.31
N ARG A 6 -1.67 -1.38 13.28
CA ARG A 6 -2.66 -2.40 12.89
C ARG A 6 -2.73 -3.58 13.84
N SER A 7 -1.57 -4.06 14.32
CA SER A 7 -1.50 -5.26 15.18
C SER A 7 -1.71 -4.93 16.64
N TYR A 8 -1.21 -3.80 17.12
CA TYR A 8 -1.23 -3.42 18.53
C TYR A 8 -2.04 -2.16 18.81
N ARG A 9 -2.57 -1.51 17.78
CA ARG A 9 -3.32 -0.24 17.84
C ARG A 9 -2.55 0.90 18.52
N ASN A 10 -1.23 0.87 18.41
CA ASN A 10 -0.37 1.95 18.86
C ASN A 10 -0.15 2.93 17.71
N ASP A 11 -0.57 4.16 17.88
CA ASP A 11 -0.33 5.21 16.91
C ASP A 11 1.02 5.89 17.17
N VAL A 12 1.90 5.86 16.17
CA VAL A 12 3.15 6.63 16.17
C VAL A 12 2.87 7.93 15.44
N THR A 13 2.53 8.95 16.21
CA THR A 13 2.18 10.28 15.70
C THR A 13 3.40 10.97 15.07
N PRO A 14 3.19 12.03 14.26
CA PRO A 14 4.29 12.87 13.76
C PRO A 14 5.23 13.35 14.86
N ASP A 15 4.72 13.78 16.01
CA ASP A 15 5.54 14.27 17.13
C ASP A 15 6.45 13.18 17.71
N ILE A 16 5.94 11.93 17.80
CA ILE A 16 6.78 10.79 18.24
C ILE A 16 7.88 10.53 17.20
N LEU A 17 7.59 10.59 15.89
CA LEU A 17 8.60 10.43 14.85
C LEU A 17 9.65 11.55 14.92
N VAL A 18 9.21 12.79 15.10
CA VAL A 18 10.10 13.95 15.24
C VAL A 18 11.02 13.80 16.45
N SER A 19 10.54 13.26 17.58
CA SER A 19 11.38 13.02 18.76
C SER A 19 12.50 11.98 18.52
N LEU A 20 12.42 11.23 17.42
CA LEU A 20 13.45 10.26 17.00
C LEU A 20 14.44 10.83 15.98
N ALA A 21 14.35 12.13 15.66
CA ALA A 21 15.17 12.74 14.61
C ALA A 21 16.68 12.68 14.92
N ASP A 22 17.07 12.69 16.19
CA ASP A 22 18.47 12.57 16.64
C ASP A 22 19.02 11.13 16.62
N CYS A 23 18.15 10.14 16.35
CA CYS A 23 18.55 8.75 16.22
C CYS A 23 19.08 8.48 14.81
N GLU A 24 20.37 8.57 14.58
CA GLU A 24 21.00 8.49 13.25
C GLU A 24 20.67 7.22 12.47
N ASN A 25 20.46 6.09 13.14
CA ASN A 25 20.13 4.80 12.52
C ASN A 25 18.64 4.63 12.16
N ILE A 26 17.77 5.59 12.53
CA ILE A 26 16.39 5.63 12.07
C ILE A 26 16.34 6.57 10.85
N VAL A 27 16.44 6.01 9.64
CA VAL A 27 16.58 6.79 8.40
C VAL A 27 15.27 6.95 7.63
N CYS A 28 14.29 6.10 7.88
CA CYS A 28 13.00 6.13 7.16
C CYS A 28 11.86 5.66 8.05
N PHE A 29 10.65 5.97 7.64
CA PHE A 29 9.45 5.35 8.19
C PHE A 29 8.41 5.07 7.11
N LYS A 30 7.57 4.08 7.37
CA LYS A 30 6.42 3.72 6.55
C LYS A 30 5.15 4.12 7.29
N ASP A 31 4.28 4.90 6.68
CA ASP A 31 2.98 5.26 7.24
C ASP A 31 1.84 4.48 6.57
N SER A 32 1.02 3.78 7.37
CA SER A 32 -0.23 3.15 6.96
C SER A 32 -1.41 3.61 7.83
N SER A 33 -1.34 4.84 8.36
CA SER A 33 -2.44 5.42 9.14
C SER A 33 -3.66 5.77 8.27
N GLY A 34 -3.43 6.02 6.96
CA GLY A 34 -4.42 6.56 6.03
C GLY A 34 -4.49 8.09 6.04
N ASP A 35 -3.76 8.75 6.92
CA ASP A 35 -3.71 10.21 6.99
C ASP A 35 -2.42 10.73 6.32
N THR A 36 -2.50 11.03 5.03
CA THR A 36 -1.36 11.49 4.25
C THR A 36 -0.80 12.85 4.68
N ARG A 37 -1.56 13.66 5.47
CA ARG A 37 -1.09 14.93 6.04
C ARG A 37 0.12 14.75 6.95
N ARG A 38 0.26 13.59 7.58
CA ARG A 38 1.38 13.25 8.46
C ARG A 38 2.75 13.39 7.80
N PHE A 39 2.84 13.14 6.49
CA PHE A 39 4.08 13.36 5.74
C PHE A 39 4.49 14.84 5.73
N ILE A 40 3.51 15.74 5.54
CA ILE A 40 3.74 17.17 5.58
C ILE A 40 4.09 17.62 7.00
N ASP A 41 3.37 17.11 8.02
CA ASP A 41 3.59 17.48 9.42
C ASP A 41 5.01 17.11 9.88
N VAL A 42 5.49 15.92 9.53
CA VAL A 42 6.87 15.51 9.84
C VAL A 42 7.89 16.37 9.09
N ARG A 43 7.68 16.60 7.78
CA ARG A 43 8.59 17.41 6.97
C ARG A 43 8.67 18.86 7.45
N ASN A 44 7.57 19.45 7.87
CA ASN A 44 7.55 20.83 8.41
C ASN A 44 8.38 20.97 9.69
N GLN A 45 8.54 19.91 10.48
CA GLN A 45 9.26 19.94 11.74
C GLN A 45 10.74 19.57 11.60
N VAL A 46 11.07 18.59 10.73
CA VAL A 46 12.43 18.05 10.64
C VAL A 46 13.00 18.03 9.21
N GLY A 47 12.32 18.67 8.26
CA GLY A 47 12.78 18.76 6.87
C GLY A 47 12.89 17.37 6.21
N GLU A 48 13.97 17.16 5.48
CA GLU A 48 14.27 15.93 4.73
C GLU A 48 14.97 14.85 5.59
N ARG A 49 14.83 14.93 6.93
CA ARG A 49 15.53 14.03 7.86
C ARG A 49 15.18 12.56 7.66
N PHE A 50 13.94 12.26 7.25
CA PHE A 50 13.46 10.91 7.04
C PHE A 50 13.06 10.65 5.59
N ILE A 51 13.37 9.46 5.09
CA ILE A 51 12.80 8.92 3.86
C ILE A 51 11.37 8.45 4.16
N LEU A 52 10.39 8.99 3.42
CA LEU A 52 8.97 8.74 3.66
C LEU A 52 8.46 7.63 2.74
N PHE A 53 7.87 6.58 3.31
CA PHE A 53 7.26 5.48 2.56
C PHE A 53 5.75 5.46 2.77
N ALA A 54 4.99 5.43 1.66
CA ALA A 54 3.58 5.08 1.67
C ALA A 54 3.42 3.62 2.14
N GLY A 55 2.45 3.39 2.98
CA GLY A 55 2.24 2.08 3.59
C GLY A 55 0.84 1.52 3.42
N LEU A 56 -0.17 2.37 3.28
CA LEU A 56 -1.53 1.97 2.97
C LEU A 56 -1.73 2.07 1.45
N ASP A 57 -2.11 0.95 0.84
CA ASP A 57 -2.09 0.81 -0.62
C ASP A 57 -3.09 1.71 -1.34
N ASP A 58 -4.27 1.91 -0.76
CA ASP A 58 -5.37 2.67 -1.35
C ASP A 58 -5.26 4.21 -1.22
N VAL A 59 -4.12 4.71 -0.75
CA VAL A 59 -3.79 6.16 -0.72
C VAL A 59 -2.40 6.44 -1.26
N VAL A 60 -1.87 5.57 -2.13
CA VAL A 60 -0.49 5.70 -2.63
C VAL A 60 -0.30 6.93 -3.50
N LEU A 61 -1.25 7.28 -4.39
CA LEU A 61 -1.13 8.47 -5.24
C LEU A 61 -1.10 9.74 -4.39
N GLU A 62 -1.99 9.85 -3.42
CA GLU A 62 -2.06 10.95 -2.47
C GLU A 62 -0.76 11.05 -1.66
N SER A 63 -0.25 9.91 -1.19
CA SER A 63 1.01 9.84 -0.44
C SER A 63 2.20 10.35 -1.27
N VAL A 64 2.28 9.96 -2.55
CA VAL A 64 3.34 10.46 -3.45
C VAL A 64 3.17 11.94 -3.72
N ALA A 65 1.93 12.42 -3.92
CA ALA A 65 1.66 13.84 -4.15
C ALA A 65 2.11 14.72 -2.98
N VAL A 66 2.02 14.23 -1.74
CA VAL A 66 2.50 14.94 -0.54
C VAL A 66 3.95 14.59 -0.17
N GLY A 67 4.66 13.83 -1.02
CA GLY A 67 6.11 13.66 -0.94
C GLY A 67 6.62 12.32 -0.44
N ALA A 68 5.80 11.27 -0.46
CA ALA A 68 6.33 9.92 -0.26
C ALA A 68 7.36 9.58 -1.34
N GLN A 69 8.51 9.05 -0.90
CA GLN A 69 9.66 8.72 -1.75
C GLN A 69 9.72 7.24 -2.11
N GLY A 70 8.93 6.43 -1.41
CA GLY A 70 8.80 5.00 -1.64
C GLY A 70 7.40 4.50 -1.29
N TRP A 71 7.13 3.26 -1.66
CA TRP A 71 5.90 2.56 -1.34
C TRP A 71 6.19 1.11 -0.94
N ILE A 72 5.68 0.67 0.20
CA ILE A 72 5.79 -0.71 0.66
C ILE A 72 4.38 -1.30 0.65
N SER A 73 4.04 -1.93 -0.44
CA SER A 73 2.71 -2.40 -0.79
C SER A 73 2.49 -3.88 -0.43
N GLY A 74 1.31 -4.20 0.08
CA GLY A 74 0.82 -5.56 0.22
C GLY A 74 0.31 -6.11 -1.12
N MET A 75 -0.47 -5.33 -1.86
CA MET A 75 -1.10 -5.77 -3.11
C MET A 75 -0.18 -5.80 -4.32
N SER A 76 1.00 -5.18 -4.26
CA SER A 76 2.02 -5.34 -5.29
C SER A 76 2.58 -6.76 -5.40
N ASN A 77 2.36 -7.62 -4.40
CA ASN A 77 2.61 -9.06 -4.54
C ASN A 77 1.67 -9.72 -5.57
N VAL A 78 0.47 -9.17 -5.75
CA VAL A 78 -0.55 -9.67 -6.70
C VAL A 78 -0.34 -9.09 -8.09
N PHE A 79 -0.17 -7.77 -8.18
CA PHE A 79 -0.04 -7.00 -9.41
C PHE A 79 1.21 -6.11 -9.40
N PRO A 80 2.43 -6.71 -9.43
CA PRO A 80 3.68 -5.95 -9.27
C PRO A 80 3.93 -4.95 -10.39
N LYS A 81 3.60 -5.28 -11.64
CA LYS A 81 3.80 -4.37 -12.77
C LYS A 81 2.89 -3.16 -12.70
N GLU A 82 1.63 -3.36 -12.32
CA GLU A 82 0.66 -2.29 -12.16
C GLU A 82 1.04 -1.37 -10.99
N GLY A 83 1.41 -1.95 -9.85
CA GLY A 83 1.89 -1.19 -8.70
C GLY A 83 3.12 -0.35 -9.03
N GLU A 84 4.12 -0.95 -9.66
CA GLU A 84 5.34 -0.24 -10.08
C GLU A 84 5.02 0.86 -11.11
N THR A 85 4.13 0.59 -12.08
CA THR A 85 3.72 1.58 -13.07
C THR A 85 3.04 2.76 -12.42
N ILE A 86 2.06 2.54 -11.52
CA ILE A 86 1.39 3.60 -10.75
C ILE A 86 2.44 4.45 -10.01
N PHE A 87 3.35 3.79 -9.30
CA PHE A 87 4.34 4.49 -8.50
C PHE A 87 5.31 5.33 -9.34
N ARG A 88 5.84 4.79 -10.44
CA ARG A 88 6.73 5.53 -11.34
C ARG A 88 6.04 6.72 -12.00
N LEU A 89 4.82 6.54 -12.49
CA LEU A 89 4.04 7.62 -13.06
C LEU A 89 3.80 8.73 -12.03
N ALA A 90 3.38 8.38 -10.82
CA ALA A 90 3.16 9.34 -9.74
C ALA A 90 4.46 10.09 -9.37
N ARG A 91 5.59 9.39 -9.24
CA ARG A 91 6.90 9.99 -8.97
C ARG A 91 7.37 10.95 -10.07
N ALA A 92 6.97 10.68 -11.31
CA ALA A 92 7.23 11.56 -12.45
C ALA A 92 6.22 12.72 -12.59
N GLY A 93 5.26 12.85 -11.67
CA GLY A 93 4.19 13.86 -11.74
C GLY A 93 3.09 13.55 -12.79
N ARG A 94 3.11 12.36 -13.40
CA ARG A 94 2.19 11.92 -14.45
C ARG A 94 0.91 11.30 -13.87
N PHE A 95 0.28 11.99 -12.92
CA PHE A 95 -0.90 11.49 -12.19
C PHE A 95 -2.08 11.15 -13.09
N ALA A 96 -2.32 11.95 -14.15
CA ALA A 96 -3.40 11.69 -15.09
C ALA A 96 -3.26 10.33 -15.81
N GLU A 97 -2.03 9.88 -16.04
CA GLU A 97 -1.75 8.58 -16.66
C GLU A 97 -1.79 7.43 -15.64
N ALA A 98 -1.46 7.70 -14.38
CA ALA A 98 -1.58 6.73 -13.31
C ALA A 98 -3.04 6.44 -12.92
N MET A 99 -3.92 7.44 -13.02
CA MET A 99 -5.28 7.40 -12.51
C MET A 99 -6.11 6.22 -13.04
N PRO A 100 -6.16 5.92 -14.36
CA PRO A 100 -6.95 4.78 -14.86
C PRO A 100 -6.50 3.43 -14.30
N ILE A 101 -5.18 3.25 -14.07
CA ILE A 101 -4.62 2.02 -13.49
C ILE A 101 -4.98 1.96 -12.00
N TYR A 102 -4.88 3.09 -11.31
CA TYR A 102 -5.20 3.22 -9.90
C TYR A 102 -6.70 2.97 -9.63
N GLU A 103 -7.59 3.55 -10.44
CA GLU A 103 -9.04 3.30 -10.35
C GLU A 103 -9.38 1.82 -10.57
N TRP A 104 -8.75 1.18 -11.58
CA TRP A 104 -8.91 -0.24 -11.82
C TRP A 104 -8.46 -1.10 -10.64
N LEU A 105 -7.33 -0.74 -10.03
CA LEU A 105 -6.72 -1.49 -8.93
C LEU A 105 -7.39 -1.18 -7.57
N MET A 106 -8.07 -0.05 -7.42
CA MET A 106 -8.60 0.46 -6.15
C MET A 106 -9.44 -0.56 -5.36
N PRO A 107 -10.38 -1.32 -5.96
CA PRO A 107 -11.14 -2.32 -5.21
C PRO A 107 -10.26 -3.40 -4.57
N ILE A 108 -9.08 -3.67 -5.14
CA ILE A 108 -8.10 -4.63 -4.61
C ILE A 108 -7.26 -3.95 -3.53
N LEU A 109 -6.84 -2.68 -3.75
CA LEU A 109 -6.06 -1.92 -2.77
C LEU A 109 -6.83 -1.75 -1.45
N HIS A 110 -8.15 -1.58 -1.50
CA HIS A 110 -9.01 -1.53 -0.30
C HIS A 110 -8.96 -2.82 0.55
N LEU A 111 -8.62 -3.96 -0.04
CA LEU A 111 -8.45 -5.20 0.73
C LEU A 111 -7.22 -5.13 1.66
N ASP A 112 -6.21 -4.30 1.33
CA ASP A 112 -5.07 -4.04 2.21
C ASP A 112 -5.45 -3.21 3.45
N ALA A 113 -6.52 -2.43 3.40
CA ALA A 113 -7.01 -1.65 4.52
C ALA A 113 -7.83 -2.47 5.54
N ARG A 114 -8.19 -3.72 5.23
CA ARG A 114 -9.01 -4.60 6.08
C ARG A 114 -8.21 -5.19 7.25
N PRO A 115 -8.86 -5.59 8.36
CA PRO A 115 -8.20 -6.31 9.45
C PRO A 115 -7.62 -7.68 9.04
N ASP A 116 -8.22 -8.32 8.04
CA ASP A 116 -7.85 -9.61 7.48
C ASP A 116 -6.99 -9.47 6.20
N LEU A 117 -6.28 -8.36 6.06
CA LEU A 117 -5.48 -8.01 4.87
C LEU A 117 -4.53 -9.13 4.41
N VAL A 118 -3.86 -9.82 5.35
CA VAL A 118 -2.90 -10.89 5.00
C VAL A 118 -3.61 -12.04 4.29
N GLN A 119 -4.79 -12.44 4.78
CA GLN A 119 -5.61 -13.48 4.16
C GLN A 119 -6.12 -13.02 2.79
N CYS A 120 -6.54 -11.75 2.68
CA CYS A 120 -6.96 -11.17 1.40
C CYS A 120 -5.82 -11.17 0.38
N ILE A 121 -4.64 -10.67 0.75
CA ILE A 121 -3.45 -10.65 -0.14
C ILE A 121 -3.12 -12.08 -0.60
N LYS A 122 -3.04 -13.03 0.34
CA LYS A 122 -2.68 -14.42 0.00
C LYS A 122 -3.71 -15.09 -0.92
N LEU A 123 -5.00 -14.84 -0.72
CA LEU A 123 -6.04 -15.32 -1.64
C LEU A 123 -5.92 -14.64 -3.03
N CYS A 124 -5.67 -13.34 -3.07
CA CYS A 124 -5.45 -12.64 -4.33
C CYS A 124 -4.21 -13.17 -5.08
N GLU A 125 -3.11 -13.46 -4.39
CA GLU A 125 -1.93 -14.10 -4.98
C GLU A 125 -2.27 -15.45 -5.63
N GLU A 126 -3.05 -16.29 -4.92
CA GLU A 126 -3.49 -17.60 -5.44
C GLU A 126 -4.35 -17.43 -6.70
N LEU A 127 -5.35 -16.54 -6.66
CA LEU A 127 -6.24 -16.26 -7.79
C LEU A 127 -5.51 -15.66 -9.00
N ALA A 128 -4.42 -14.93 -8.77
CA ALA A 128 -3.55 -14.40 -9.82
C ALA A 128 -2.49 -15.40 -10.33
N GLY A 129 -2.47 -16.64 -9.80
CA GLY A 129 -1.50 -17.66 -10.17
C GLY A 129 -0.07 -17.38 -9.70
N ARG A 130 0.10 -16.60 -8.61
CA ARG A 130 1.41 -16.17 -8.10
C ARG A 130 1.80 -16.77 -6.75
N GLY A 131 0.88 -17.43 -6.07
CA GLY A 131 1.14 -17.92 -4.72
C GLY A 131 0.08 -18.90 -4.23
N SER A 132 -0.15 -18.89 -2.91
CA SER A 132 -1.10 -19.77 -2.23
C SER A 132 -1.87 -18.98 -1.19
N ALA A 133 -3.15 -19.27 -1.00
CA ALA A 133 -4.02 -18.68 0.02
C ALA A 133 -3.65 -19.11 1.46
N LEU A 134 -2.65 -19.97 1.62
CA LEU A 134 -2.23 -20.46 2.95
C LEU A 134 -1.58 -19.33 3.77
N THR A 135 -2.04 -19.18 5.00
CA THR A 135 -1.47 -18.26 5.98
C THR A 135 -0.93 -19.03 7.20
N ARG A 136 0.06 -18.46 7.88
CA ARG A 136 0.56 -19.06 9.13
C ARG A 136 -0.45 -18.89 10.26
N PRO A 137 -0.64 -19.91 11.11
CA PRO A 137 -1.41 -19.75 12.35
C PRO A 137 -0.91 -18.57 13.18
N PRO A 138 -1.77 -17.89 13.92
CA PRO A 138 -3.18 -18.20 14.19
C PRO A 138 -4.19 -17.67 13.14
N ARG A 139 -3.72 -17.14 12.00
CA ARG A 139 -4.62 -16.64 10.94
C ARG A 139 -5.38 -17.79 10.30
N LEU A 140 -6.69 -17.64 10.24
CA LEU A 140 -7.58 -18.60 9.56
C LEU A 140 -7.78 -18.16 8.11
N ALA A 141 -7.92 -19.13 7.20
CA ALA A 141 -8.26 -18.86 5.80
C ALA A 141 -9.63 -18.16 5.70
N LEU A 142 -9.77 -17.26 4.71
CA LEU A 142 -11.07 -16.68 4.37
C LEU A 142 -12.08 -17.76 3.97
N ARG A 143 -13.33 -17.59 4.42
CA ARG A 143 -14.44 -18.53 4.16
C ARG A 143 -15.73 -17.77 3.88
N GLY A 144 -16.70 -18.47 3.25
CA GLY A 144 -18.04 -17.93 3.01
C GLY A 144 -18.00 -16.57 2.32
N ALA A 145 -18.83 -15.65 2.78
CA ALA A 145 -19.02 -14.33 2.16
C ALA A 145 -17.74 -13.50 2.01
N ASP A 146 -16.80 -13.58 2.96
CA ASP A 146 -15.53 -12.84 2.87
C ASP A 146 -14.65 -13.38 1.73
N ARG A 147 -14.57 -14.71 1.58
CA ARG A 147 -13.86 -15.33 0.47
C ARG A 147 -14.51 -14.99 -0.86
N GLU A 148 -15.82 -15.16 -0.97
CA GLU A 148 -16.60 -14.84 -2.18
C GLU A 148 -16.46 -13.35 -2.58
N HIS A 149 -16.37 -12.45 -1.60
CA HIS A 149 -16.15 -11.02 -1.86
C HIS A 149 -14.81 -10.79 -2.57
N VAL A 150 -13.72 -11.38 -2.07
CA VAL A 150 -12.40 -11.27 -2.68
C VAL A 150 -12.37 -11.91 -4.07
N GLU A 151 -12.98 -13.10 -4.21
CA GLU A 151 -13.07 -13.82 -5.50
C GLU A 151 -13.79 -12.99 -6.57
N ARG A 152 -14.91 -12.33 -6.22
CA ARG A 152 -15.64 -11.42 -7.16
C ARG A 152 -14.80 -10.22 -7.58
N ILE A 153 -14.10 -9.57 -6.65
CA ILE A 153 -13.21 -8.44 -6.96
C ILE A 153 -12.10 -8.90 -7.90
N MET A 154 -11.44 -10.00 -7.60
CA MET A 154 -10.34 -10.53 -8.42
C MET A 154 -10.81 -10.96 -9.81
N ALA A 155 -11.95 -11.66 -9.92
CA ALA A 155 -12.50 -12.06 -11.21
C ALA A 155 -12.76 -10.84 -12.11
N LYS A 156 -13.35 -9.77 -11.56
CA LYS A 156 -13.59 -8.52 -12.30
C LYS A 156 -12.26 -7.89 -12.75
N ALA A 157 -11.29 -7.79 -11.86
CA ALA A 157 -10.00 -7.18 -12.15
C ALA A 157 -9.23 -7.96 -13.24
N LEU A 158 -9.17 -9.28 -13.13
CA LEU A 158 -8.49 -10.12 -14.13
C LEU A 158 -9.16 -10.02 -15.51
N ALA A 159 -10.48 -9.90 -15.56
CA ALA A 159 -11.23 -9.77 -16.83
C ALA A 159 -11.07 -8.39 -17.51
N SER A 160 -10.72 -7.35 -16.74
CA SER A 160 -10.63 -5.97 -17.25
C SER A 160 -9.24 -5.35 -17.05
N ARG A 161 -8.18 -6.16 -16.98
CA ARG A 161 -6.83 -5.70 -16.74
C ARG A 161 -6.37 -4.69 -17.81
N PRO A 162 -5.93 -3.48 -17.44
CA PRO A 162 -5.55 -2.46 -18.39
C PRO A 162 -4.22 -2.76 -19.07
N ALA A 163 -4.03 -2.25 -20.28
CA ALA A 163 -2.70 -2.14 -20.86
C ALA A 163 -1.89 -1.10 -20.09
N LEU A 164 -0.62 -1.40 -19.83
CA LEU A 164 0.23 -0.49 -19.08
C LEU A 164 1.05 0.38 -20.07
N PRO A 165 1.23 1.68 -19.79
CA PRO A 165 2.16 2.51 -20.53
C PRO A 165 3.60 2.06 -20.29
N ASP A 166 4.49 2.36 -21.23
CA ASP A 166 5.91 2.17 -21.02
C ASP A 166 6.45 3.17 -20.00
N VAL A 167 7.01 2.65 -18.92
CA VAL A 167 7.65 3.42 -17.85
C VAL A 167 9.09 2.97 -17.62
N GLY A 168 9.67 2.25 -18.58
CA GLY A 168 11.05 1.76 -18.51
C GLY A 168 11.22 0.60 -17.52
N LEU A 169 10.28 -0.36 -17.52
CA LEU A 169 10.35 -1.61 -16.73
C LEU A 169 11.03 -2.72 -17.52
#